data_0f73bb8ea42bd84d416f9c6264ed36c5
#
_entry.id   0f73bb8ea42bd84d416f9c6264ed36c5
#
_cell.length_a   1.000
_cell.length_b   1.000
_cell.length_c   1.000
_cell.angle_alpha   90.00
_cell.angle_beta   90.00
_cell.angle_gamma   90.00
#
_symmetry.space_group_name_H-M   'P 1'
#
loop_
_entity.id
_entity.type
_entity.pdbx_description
1 polymer ?
#
loop_
_entity_poly.entity_id
_entity_poly.type
_entity_poly.pdbx_seq_one_letter_code
_entity_poly.pdbx_strand_id
1 'polypeptide(L)'
;MLFAGNGGPKDAVESRRLLGLAAAQGDAEAQLCLAGMLYDGSGGPKDEVEARRLLSLAAVQGDATAQSFLADMLIEGSGGPKVEVESRRLYGLAAAQGHARAQCGLAGMLYEGHGGPKDQVESRRLYGLAAAQGHARAQYGLASMLDLGLGGPKDEVEARRLLDLAAAQGDSTAQYRLADMLYQGRGGRPKDEVEARRLVGLAAAQGHADAQGLLASMLVLGLGGPKDEVEARRLYGLAAAQGHAGAQCSLAGMLLNGSSGPKDEVEARRLLGLAFAQGHAGAQAIVARMHKYAAHGRQKLEAEAQRPRVTKARKGASENATAQVEDAAALAAAAARADAAMAELLAEEDSEAEKARSKKGKANAKKKADAPTVASAKSSVEHAVEVNAAVLAGAKMKAKAQAGAKAATAAEAEAKARAAARAEAEAKAAQAEAEEHARNQAEQEAKASAAKAHAAKEAAAVEEPPDHFICPITHNLMIDPVSAADGHTYERRAIEEWLVGHSTSPMTGAGLKIKDLFPNHTVRGLIRTWHEARRCRPAGPAARQ
;
A
#
# COMPACT_ATOMS: atom_id res chain seq x y z
N MET A 1 2.29 22.87 27.75
CA MET A 1 1.54 24.07 27.34
C MET A 1 2.25 24.86 26.23
N LEU A 2 3.48 25.32 26.42
CA LEU A 2 4.23 26.11 25.42
C LEU A 2 4.46 25.37 24.10
N PHE A 3 4.80 24.07 24.14
CA PHE A 3 4.99 23.27 22.94
C PHE A 3 3.69 23.06 22.11
N ALA A 4 2.57 22.86 22.79
CA ALA A 4 1.27 22.70 22.16
C ALA A 4 0.59 24.03 21.79
N GLY A 5 1.09 25.16 22.31
CA GLY A 5 0.49 26.49 22.14
C GLY A 5 -0.77 26.71 23.01
N ASN A 6 -0.95 25.90 24.06
CA ASN A 6 -2.07 26.05 24.97
C ASN A 6 -1.84 27.29 25.87
N GLY A 7 -2.61 28.36 25.65
CA GLY A 7 -2.52 29.61 26.40
C GLY A 7 -1.61 30.68 25.81
N GLY A 8 -1.02 30.47 24.59
CA GLY A 8 -0.15 31.44 23.91
C GLY A 8 0.50 30.90 22.66
N PRO A 9 1.39 31.67 22.01
CA PRO A 9 2.15 31.20 20.86
C PRO A 9 3.08 30.04 21.26
N LYS A 10 3.30 29.13 20.30
CA LYS A 10 4.24 28.01 20.48
C LYS A 10 5.66 28.55 20.62
N ASP A 11 6.33 28.22 21.71
CA ASP A 11 7.74 28.54 21.97
C ASP A 11 8.49 27.24 22.27
N ALA A 12 9.06 26.64 21.22
CA ALA A 12 9.79 25.38 21.34
C ALA A 12 11.13 25.56 22.05
N VAL A 13 11.77 26.73 21.94
CA VAL A 13 13.06 27.01 22.57
C VAL A 13 12.90 27.08 24.09
N GLU A 14 11.94 27.89 24.56
CA GLU A 14 11.65 28.02 25.97
C GLU A 14 11.08 26.71 26.57
N SER A 15 10.25 25.99 25.79
CA SER A 15 9.77 24.66 26.19
C SER A 15 10.91 23.69 26.42
N ARG A 16 11.89 23.64 25.50
CA ARG A 16 13.08 22.78 25.62
C ARG A 16 13.94 23.18 26.84
N ARG A 17 14.08 24.47 27.11
CA ARG A 17 14.80 24.97 28.28
C ARG A 17 14.13 24.55 29.58
N LEU A 18 12.81 24.72 29.70
CA LEU A 18 12.04 24.38 30.89
C LEU A 18 12.00 22.85 31.13
N LEU A 19 11.81 22.07 30.08
CA LEU A 19 11.89 20.60 30.14
C LEU A 19 13.28 20.14 30.57
N GLY A 20 14.34 20.83 30.14
CA GLY A 20 15.71 20.56 30.60
C GLY A 20 15.89 20.72 32.11
N LEU A 21 15.29 21.77 32.70
CA LEU A 21 15.32 21.98 34.13
C LEU A 21 14.54 20.91 34.92
N ALA A 22 13.39 20.48 34.43
CA ALA A 22 12.60 19.43 35.07
C ALA A 22 13.25 18.04 34.88
N ALA A 23 13.79 17.74 33.71
CA ALA A 23 14.51 16.50 33.43
C ALA A 23 15.75 16.33 34.31
N ALA A 24 16.47 17.44 34.61
CA ALA A 24 17.60 17.47 35.51
C ALA A 24 17.22 17.16 36.98
N GLN A 25 15.96 17.39 37.35
CA GLN A 25 15.42 17.03 38.66
C GLN A 25 14.95 15.57 38.74
N GLY A 26 15.07 14.82 37.63
CA GLY A 26 14.72 13.41 37.55
C GLY A 26 13.28 13.11 37.09
N ASP A 27 12.52 14.12 36.69
CA ASP A 27 11.16 13.93 36.22
C ASP A 27 11.13 13.11 34.91
N ALA A 28 10.48 11.93 34.95
CA ALA A 28 10.47 10.98 33.83
C ALA A 28 9.71 11.52 32.61
N GLU A 29 8.60 12.23 32.80
CA GLU A 29 7.82 12.81 31.71
C GLU A 29 8.59 13.94 31.02
N ALA A 30 9.27 14.80 31.80
CA ALA A 30 10.16 15.82 31.24
C ALA A 30 11.35 15.20 30.48
N GLN A 31 11.95 14.12 30.99
CA GLN A 31 13.01 13.38 30.32
C GLN A 31 12.52 12.83 28.97
N LEU A 32 11.34 12.20 28.93
CA LEU A 32 10.71 11.69 27.71
C LEU A 32 10.43 12.83 26.71
N CYS A 33 9.77 13.90 27.15
CA CYS A 33 9.42 15.03 26.29
C CYS A 33 10.65 15.74 25.72
N LEU A 34 11.67 15.97 26.57
CA LEU A 34 12.94 16.57 26.14
C LEU A 34 13.68 15.67 25.15
N ALA A 35 13.68 14.36 25.38
CA ALA A 35 14.27 13.41 24.46
C ALA A 35 13.60 13.44 23.09
N GLY A 36 12.27 13.55 23.03
CA GLY A 36 11.53 13.75 21.78
C GLY A 36 11.97 15.03 21.04
N MET A 37 12.07 16.16 21.76
CA MET A 37 12.52 17.44 21.18
C MET A 37 13.98 17.39 20.68
N LEU A 38 14.85 16.66 21.39
CA LEU A 38 16.23 16.44 20.97
C LEU A 38 16.33 15.55 19.73
N TYR A 39 15.50 14.53 19.66
CA TYR A 39 15.44 13.62 18.53
C TYR A 39 14.93 14.32 17.25
N ASP A 40 13.87 15.13 17.36
CA ASP A 40 13.28 15.85 16.22
C ASP A 40 14.03 17.12 15.86
N GLY A 41 14.78 17.71 16.80
CA GLY A 41 15.43 19.02 16.65
C GLY A 41 14.48 20.19 16.95
N SER A 42 13.39 19.95 17.66
CA SER A 42 12.44 21.00 18.05
C SER A 42 13.06 21.89 19.13
N GLY A 43 13.06 23.22 18.89
CA GLY A 43 13.61 24.21 19.81
C GLY A 43 15.14 24.24 19.89
N GLY A 44 15.85 23.59 18.92
CA GLY A 44 17.32 23.62 18.85
C GLY A 44 17.88 22.47 17.99
N PRO A 45 19.20 22.30 17.98
CA PRO A 45 19.82 21.23 17.18
C PRO A 45 19.38 19.83 17.66
N LYS A 46 19.35 18.88 16.73
CA LYS A 46 19.18 17.45 17.04
C LYS A 46 20.36 16.95 17.87
N ASP A 47 20.04 16.11 18.86
CA ASP A 47 21.03 15.39 19.66
C ASP A 47 20.46 14.02 20.06
N GLU A 48 20.66 13.05 19.17
CA GLU A 48 20.16 11.69 19.36
C GLU A 48 20.88 10.96 20.52
N VAL A 49 22.13 11.32 20.81
CA VAL A 49 22.90 10.71 21.90
C VAL A 49 22.31 11.09 23.23
N GLU A 50 22.06 12.39 23.44
CA GLU A 50 21.44 12.88 24.66
C GLU A 50 19.97 12.44 24.76
N ALA A 51 19.22 12.39 23.63
CA ALA A 51 17.87 11.84 23.61
C ALA A 51 17.85 10.40 24.13
N ARG A 52 18.75 9.55 23.62
CA ARG A 52 18.88 8.16 24.06
C ARG A 52 19.26 8.05 25.54
N ARG A 53 20.13 8.93 26.06
CA ARG A 53 20.49 8.99 27.47
C ARG A 53 19.28 9.31 28.37
N LEU A 54 18.53 10.34 28.00
CA LEU A 54 17.33 10.76 28.74
C LEU A 54 16.23 9.69 28.72
N LEU A 55 15.99 9.06 27.56
CA LEU A 55 15.06 7.92 27.46
C LEU A 55 15.48 6.75 28.34
N SER A 56 16.80 6.50 28.46
CA SER A 56 17.30 5.45 29.35
C SER A 56 16.98 5.75 30.82
N LEU A 57 17.06 7.02 31.24
CA LEU A 57 16.69 7.44 32.60
C LEU A 57 15.18 7.30 32.85
N ALA A 58 14.34 7.74 31.93
CA ALA A 58 12.90 7.60 32.07
C ALA A 58 12.46 6.12 32.00
N ALA A 59 13.06 5.30 31.13
CA ALA A 59 12.78 3.88 31.01
C ALA A 59 13.09 3.08 32.27
N VAL A 60 14.17 3.43 33.01
CA VAL A 60 14.52 2.82 34.30
C VAL A 60 13.47 3.16 35.35
N GLN A 61 12.83 4.32 35.28
CA GLN A 61 11.72 4.70 36.15
C GLN A 61 10.42 3.96 35.84
N GLY A 62 10.41 3.13 34.80
CA GLY A 62 9.27 2.28 34.43
C GLY A 62 8.33 2.89 33.39
N ASP A 63 8.63 4.08 32.84
CA ASP A 63 7.77 4.70 31.83
C ASP A 63 7.70 3.87 30.54
N ALA A 64 6.50 3.37 30.19
CA ALA A 64 6.29 2.47 29.06
C ALA A 64 6.53 3.17 27.71
N THR A 65 6.26 4.48 27.60
CA THR A 65 6.49 5.26 26.38
C THR A 65 7.98 5.44 26.16
N ALA A 66 8.73 5.79 27.24
CA ALA A 66 10.18 5.90 27.17
C ALA A 66 10.84 4.56 26.86
N GLN A 67 10.38 3.45 27.47
CA GLN A 67 10.86 2.10 27.16
C GLN A 67 10.62 1.76 25.68
N SER A 68 9.43 2.07 25.14
CA SER A 68 9.11 1.83 23.73
C SER A 68 9.95 2.68 22.79
N PHE A 69 10.13 3.96 23.09
CA PHE A 69 10.93 4.87 22.25
C PHE A 69 12.43 4.53 22.31
N LEU A 70 12.95 4.21 23.48
CA LEU A 70 14.33 3.73 23.61
C LEU A 70 14.54 2.43 22.81
N ALA A 71 13.57 1.53 22.82
CA ALA A 71 13.63 0.30 22.04
C ALA A 71 13.67 0.57 20.52
N ASP A 72 12.88 1.56 20.03
CA ASP A 72 12.95 2.03 18.64
C ASP A 72 14.36 2.53 18.30
N MET A 73 14.94 3.41 19.13
CA MET A 73 16.29 3.95 18.91
C MET A 73 17.37 2.86 18.94
N LEU A 74 17.21 1.85 19.77
CA LEU A 74 18.16 0.74 19.87
C LEU A 74 18.13 -0.17 18.65
N ILE A 75 16.98 -0.41 18.04
CA ILE A 75 16.88 -1.24 16.83
C ILE A 75 17.31 -0.47 15.57
N GLU A 76 17.08 0.84 15.53
CA GLU A 76 17.52 1.71 14.44
C GLU A 76 19.02 2.03 14.50
N GLY A 77 19.57 2.11 15.71
CA GLY A 77 20.93 2.56 15.97
C GLY A 77 21.04 4.07 16.10
N SER A 78 19.93 4.75 16.37
CA SER A 78 19.90 6.20 16.60
C SER A 78 20.57 6.56 17.92
N GLY A 79 21.49 7.53 17.88
CA GLY A 79 22.26 7.95 19.06
C GLY A 79 23.25 6.92 19.62
N GLY A 80 23.56 5.84 18.83
CA GLY A 80 24.55 4.82 19.24
C GLY A 80 24.39 3.49 18.51
N PRO A 81 25.10 2.45 18.91
CA PRO A 81 25.04 1.15 18.24
C PRO A 81 23.66 0.49 18.36
N LYS A 82 23.32 -0.32 17.34
CA LYS A 82 22.13 -1.19 17.40
C LYS A 82 22.31 -2.27 18.45
N VAL A 83 21.28 -2.46 19.29
CA VAL A 83 21.27 -3.48 20.35
C VAL A 83 19.89 -4.15 20.37
N GLU A 84 19.70 -5.12 19.49
CA GLU A 84 18.41 -5.79 19.29
C GLU A 84 17.90 -6.54 20.53
N VAL A 85 18.80 -7.18 21.28
CA VAL A 85 18.42 -7.95 22.48
C VAL A 85 17.82 -7.02 23.53
N GLU A 86 18.44 -5.87 23.77
CA GLU A 86 17.94 -4.89 24.73
C GLU A 86 16.66 -4.20 24.25
N SER A 87 16.58 -3.90 22.92
CA SER A 87 15.34 -3.40 22.32
C SER A 87 14.18 -4.34 22.59
N ARG A 88 14.38 -5.66 22.34
CA ARG A 88 13.36 -6.69 22.59
C ARG A 88 12.95 -6.75 24.07
N ARG A 89 13.92 -6.62 24.99
CA ARG A 89 13.64 -6.60 26.43
C ARG A 89 12.79 -5.40 26.83
N LEU A 90 13.12 -4.21 26.33
CA LEU A 90 12.42 -2.97 26.64
C LEU A 90 11.00 -2.96 26.06
N TYR A 91 10.83 -3.41 24.80
CA TYR A 91 9.49 -3.60 24.26
C TYR A 91 8.68 -4.60 25.09
N GLY A 92 9.32 -5.67 25.60
CA GLY A 92 8.67 -6.63 26.50
C GLY A 92 8.15 -5.98 27.78
N LEU A 93 8.94 -5.13 28.42
CA LEU A 93 8.53 -4.40 29.63
C LEU A 93 7.37 -3.43 29.36
N ALA A 94 7.43 -2.66 28.28
CA ALA A 94 6.37 -1.74 27.91
C ALA A 94 5.09 -2.48 27.43
N ALA A 95 5.24 -3.59 26.71
CA ALA A 95 4.13 -4.42 26.24
C ALA A 95 3.37 -5.07 27.41
N ALA A 96 4.08 -5.49 28.45
CA ALA A 96 3.49 -6.03 29.67
C ALA A 96 2.65 -4.98 30.43
N GLN A 97 2.97 -3.71 30.28
CA GLN A 97 2.18 -2.59 30.79
C GLN A 97 0.97 -2.22 29.88
N GLY A 98 0.75 -2.99 28.82
CA GLY A 98 -0.36 -2.75 27.87
C GLY A 98 -0.07 -1.71 26.79
N HIS A 99 1.13 -1.17 26.66
CA HIS A 99 1.47 -0.13 25.70
C HIS A 99 1.37 -0.65 24.25
N ALA A 100 0.40 -0.16 23.47
CA ALA A 100 0.06 -0.70 22.15
C ALA A 100 1.23 -0.66 21.14
N ARG A 101 1.99 0.46 21.09
CA ARG A 101 3.16 0.59 20.22
C ARG A 101 4.24 -0.43 20.57
N ALA A 102 4.47 -0.67 21.86
CA ALA A 102 5.45 -1.66 22.30
C ALA A 102 5.00 -3.10 22.03
N GLN A 103 3.72 -3.40 22.20
CA GLN A 103 3.13 -4.69 21.78
C GLN A 103 3.33 -4.92 20.29
N CYS A 104 3.09 -3.89 19.44
CA CYS A 104 3.34 -3.94 18.01
C CYS A 104 4.83 -4.13 17.68
N GLY A 105 5.73 -3.38 18.34
CA GLY A 105 7.17 -3.49 18.15
C GLY A 105 7.72 -4.85 18.54
N LEU A 106 7.33 -5.37 19.73
CA LEU A 106 7.70 -6.71 20.17
C LEU A 106 7.18 -7.80 19.23
N ALA A 107 5.93 -7.66 18.75
CA ALA A 107 5.35 -8.59 17.78
C ALA A 107 6.18 -8.66 16.50
N GLY A 108 6.63 -7.51 15.97
CA GLY A 108 7.52 -7.46 14.82
C GLY A 108 8.86 -8.15 15.06
N MET A 109 9.49 -7.89 16.21
CA MET A 109 10.76 -8.54 16.57
C MET A 109 10.62 -10.06 16.72
N LEU A 110 9.52 -10.53 17.29
CA LEU A 110 9.21 -11.96 17.40
C LEU A 110 8.95 -12.61 16.03
N TYR A 111 8.28 -11.89 15.14
CA TYR A 111 8.01 -12.34 13.77
C TYR A 111 9.31 -12.52 12.97
N GLU A 112 10.20 -11.55 13.03
CA GLU A 112 11.44 -11.54 12.26
C GLU A 112 12.59 -12.29 12.94
N GLY A 113 12.53 -12.45 14.26
CA GLY A 113 13.59 -13.08 15.08
C GLY A 113 14.70 -12.11 15.47
N HIS A 114 14.40 -10.81 15.52
CA HIS A 114 15.35 -9.81 16.02
C HIS A 114 15.53 -9.92 17.54
N GLY A 115 16.78 -9.88 17.98
CA GLY A 115 17.13 -9.97 19.38
C GLY A 115 16.81 -11.31 20.07
N GLY A 116 16.46 -12.38 19.29
CA GLY A 116 16.18 -13.71 19.82
C GLY A 116 15.41 -14.60 18.84
N PRO A 117 14.96 -15.78 19.26
CA PRO A 117 14.25 -16.71 18.39
C PRO A 117 12.92 -16.14 17.89
N LYS A 118 12.51 -16.58 16.68
CA LYS A 118 11.17 -16.28 16.13
C LYS A 118 10.11 -17.00 16.96
N ASP A 119 9.01 -16.30 17.21
CA ASP A 119 7.81 -16.85 17.83
C ASP A 119 6.57 -16.22 17.17
N GLN A 120 6.05 -16.92 16.15
CA GLN A 120 4.90 -16.43 15.39
C GLN A 120 3.59 -16.49 16.17
N VAL A 121 3.47 -17.42 17.12
CA VAL A 121 2.25 -17.55 17.93
C VAL A 121 2.13 -16.35 18.87
N GLU A 122 3.19 -16.05 19.60
CA GLU A 122 3.24 -14.89 20.50
C GLU A 122 3.20 -13.57 19.72
N SER A 123 3.86 -13.49 18.56
CA SER A 123 3.77 -12.34 17.66
C SER A 123 2.31 -12.03 17.28
N ARG A 124 1.57 -13.06 16.83
CA ARG A 124 0.15 -12.92 16.47
C ARG A 124 -0.70 -12.48 17.66
N ARG A 125 -0.45 -13.03 18.85
CA ARG A 125 -1.16 -12.64 20.07
C ARG A 125 -0.92 -11.16 20.41
N LEU A 126 0.31 -10.71 20.35
CA LEU A 126 0.68 -9.31 20.66
C LEU A 126 0.15 -8.32 19.62
N TYR A 127 0.22 -8.65 18.31
CA TYR A 127 -0.44 -7.86 17.29
C TYR A 127 -1.95 -7.77 17.55
N GLY A 128 -2.60 -8.86 18.00
CA GLY A 128 -4.00 -8.87 18.38
C GLY A 128 -4.32 -7.90 19.51
N LEU A 129 -3.49 -7.87 20.56
CA LEU A 129 -3.66 -6.95 21.69
C LEU A 129 -3.52 -5.48 21.26
N ALA A 130 -2.51 -5.16 20.45
CA ALA A 130 -2.31 -3.81 19.94
C ALA A 130 -3.37 -3.39 18.92
N ALA A 131 -3.83 -4.31 18.07
CA ALA A 131 -4.90 -4.08 17.09
C ALA A 131 -6.24 -3.79 17.78
N ALA A 132 -6.55 -4.49 18.87
CA ALA A 132 -7.75 -4.23 19.68
C ALA A 132 -7.75 -2.83 20.32
N GLN A 133 -6.57 -2.27 20.57
CA GLN A 133 -6.40 -0.88 21.03
C GLN A 133 -6.45 0.15 19.87
N GLY A 134 -6.72 -0.29 18.65
CA GLY A 134 -6.84 0.57 17.48
C GLY A 134 -5.51 0.93 16.80
N HIS A 135 -4.37 0.32 17.15
CA HIS A 135 -3.08 0.64 16.57
C HIS A 135 -3.00 0.17 15.10
N ALA A 136 -2.97 1.10 14.14
CA ALA A 136 -3.08 0.81 12.70
C ALA A 136 -2.02 -0.19 12.20
N ARG A 137 -0.74 0.03 12.55
CA ARG A 137 0.35 -0.88 12.15
C ARG A 137 0.18 -2.29 12.71
N ALA A 138 -0.42 -2.43 13.92
CA ALA A 138 -0.70 -3.74 14.49
C ALA A 138 -1.90 -4.41 13.82
N GLN A 139 -2.91 -3.65 13.42
CA GLN A 139 -4.03 -4.16 12.61
C GLN A 139 -3.52 -4.70 11.28
N TYR A 140 -2.62 -3.97 10.59
CA TYR A 140 -1.94 -4.46 9.40
C TYR A 140 -1.08 -5.71 9.67
N GLY A 141 -0.28 -5.71 10.74
CA GLY A 141 0.57 -6.85 11.12
C GLY A 141 -0.25 -8.12 11.39
N LEU A 142 -1.33 -7.99 12.17
CA LEU A 142 -2.26 -9.10 12.44
C LEU A 142 -2.94 -9.58 11.16
N ALA A 143 -3.41 -8.66 10.32
CA ALA A 143 -4.04 -8.99 9.04
C ALA A 143 -3.10 -9.80 8.14
N SER A 144 -1.83 -9.40 8.06
CA SER A 144 -0.82 -10.13 7.28
C SER A 144 -0.59 -11.54 7.83
N MET A 145 -0.55 -11.72 9.15
CA MET A 145 -0.40 -13.04 9.77
C MET A 145 -1.64 -13.92 9.54
N LEU A 146 -2.84 -13.34 9.60
CA LEU A 146 -4.09 -14.02 9.31
C LEU A 146 -4.19 -14.46 7.85
N ASP A 147 -3.82 -13.58 6.92
CA ASP A 147 -3.84 -13.88 5.48
C ASP A 147 -2.86 -14.99 5.09
N LEU A 148 -1.72 -15.07 5.76
CA LEU A 148 -0.69 -16.09 5.51
C LEU A 148 -0.84 -17.34 6.38
N GLY A 149 -1.73 -17.33 7.39
CA GLY A 149 -1.87 -18.44 8.35
C GLY A 149 -0.66 -18.60 9.28
N LEU A 150 0.03 -17.50 9.61
CA LEU A 150 1.20 -17.50 10.48
C LEU A 150 0.80 -17.42 11.96
N GLY A 151 1.40 -18.26 12.78
CA GLY A 151 1.08 -18.34 14.21
C GLY A 151 -0.35 -18.84 14.53
N GLY A 152 -1.06 -19.41 13.55
CA GLY A 152 -2.40 -19.94 13.72
C GLY A 152 -3.14 -20.12 12.39
N PRO A 153 -4.44 -20.45 12.42
CA PRO A 153 -5.20 -20.68 11.20
C PRO A 153 -5.31 -19.41 10.35
N LYS A 154 -5.36 -19.64 9.02
CA LYS A 154 -5.61 -18.57 8.02
C LYS A 154 -7.05 -18.08 8.15
N ASP A 155 -7.26 -16.77 8.10
CA ASP A 155 -8.56 -16.10 8.08
C ASP A 155 -8.51 -14.84 7.22
N GLU A 156 -8.84 -14.97 5.94
CA GLU A 156 -8.82 -13.86 4.99
C GLU A 156 -9.95 -12.84 5.24
N VAL A 157 -11.05 -13.26 5.86
CA VAL A 157 -12.19 -12.36 6.13
C VAL A 157 -11.84 -11.40 7.25
N GLU A 158 -11.30 -11.92 8.34
CA GLU A 158 -10.83 -11.08 9.45
C GLU A 158 -9.59 -10.26 9.05
N ALA A 159 -8.67 -10.82 8.24
CA ALA A 159 -7.54 -10.08 7.69
C ALA A 159 -8.01 -8.84 6.93
N ARG A 160 -9.00 -8.99 6.06
CA ARG A 160 -9.59 -7.87 5.32
C ARG A 160 -10.22 -6.84 6.25
N ARG A 161 -11.03 -7.27 7.24
CA ARG A 161 -11.66 -6.37 8.22
C ARG A 161 -10.62 -5.50 8.94
N LEU A 162 -9.50 -6.08 9.32
CA LEU A 162 -8.41 -5.37 9.97
C LEU A 162 -7.70 -4.40 9.01
N LEU A 163 -7.53 -4.80 7.74
CA LEU A 163 -6.99 -3.91 6.71
C LEU A 163 -7.92 -2.72 6.44
N ASP A 164 -9.25 -2.93 6.41
CA ASP A 164 -10.23 -1.85 6.30
C ASP A 164 -10.05 -0.82 7.44
N LEU A 165 -9.87 -1.29 8.69
CA LEU A 165 -9.65 -0.41 9.85
C LEU A 165 -8.32 0.35 9.78
N ALA A 166 -7.21 -0.32 9.41
CA ALA A 166 -5.91 0.32 9.29
C ALA A 166 -5.86 1.31 8.11
N ALA A 167 -6.46 0.95 6.97
CA ALA A 167 -6.55 1.81 5.80
C ALA A 167 -7.37 3.08 6.06
N ALA A 168 -8.46 2.97 6.83
CA ALA A 168 -9.26 4.11 7.27
C ALA A 168 -8.48 5.07 8.18
N GLN A 169 -7.49 4.59 8.92
CA GLN A 169 -6.58 5.41 9.71
C GLN A 169 -5.45 6.04 8.87
N GLY A 170 -5.40 5.75 7.56
CA GLY A 170 -4.43 6.32 6.64
C GLY A 170 -3.14 5.50 6.49
N ASP A 171 -3.04 4.30 7.05
CA ASP A 171 -1.86 3.44 6.85
C ASP A 171 -1.71 3.05 5.37
N SER A 172 -0.65 3.54 4.72
CA SER A 172 -0.44 3.36 3.28
C SER A 172 -0.19 1.90 2.90
N THR A 173 0.42 1.12 3.79
CA THR A 173 0.69 -0.30 3.55
C THR A 173 -0.60 -1.10 3.63
N ALA A 174 -1.48 -0.78 4.59
CA ALA A 174 -2.81 -1.38 4.69
C ALA A 174 -3.69 -1.01 3.50
N GLN A 175 -3.66 0.26 3.05
CA GLN A 175 -4.38 0.71 1.85
C GLN A 175 -3.94 -0.07 0.61
N TYR A 176 -2.64 -0.26 0.41
CA TYR A 176 -2.10 -1.05 -0.69
C TYR A 176 -2.52 -2.53 -0.60
N ARG A 177 -2.41 -3.15 0.57
CA ARG A 177 -2.78 -4.57 0.76
C ARG A 177 -4.27 -4.82 0.61
N LEU A 178 -5.09 -3.91 1.14
CA LEU A 178 -6.54 -3.96 0.96
C LEU A 178 -6.93 -3.86 -0.52
N ALA A 179 -6.29 -2.95 -1.24
CA ALA A 179 -6.48 -2.80 -2.67
C ALA A 179 -6.09 -4.06 -3.46
N ASP A 180 -4.99 -4.73 -3.09
CA ASP A 180 -4.58 -6.01 -3.68
C ASP A 180 -5.62 -7.10 -3.43
N MET A 181 -6.17 -7.21 -2.21
CA MET A 181 -7.24 -8.16 -1.89
C MET A 181 -8.52 -7.87 -2.68
N LEU A 182 -8.90 -6.59 -2.83
CA LEU A 182 -10.04 -6.17 -3.64
C LEU A 182 -9.85 -6.46 -5.12
N TYR A 183 -8.66 -6.21 -5.64
CA TYR A 183 -8.32 -6.51 -7.03
C TYR A 183 -8.39 -8.01 -7.33
N GLN A 184 -8.00 -8.85 -6.37
CA GLN A 184 -8.03 -10.31 -6.50
C GLN A 184 -9.39 -10.93 -6.15
N GLY A 185 -10.32 -10.19 -5.55
CA GLY A 185 -11.60 -10.71 -5.07
C GLY A 185 -11.45 -11.65 -3.86
N ARG A 186 -10.50 -11.36 -2.95
CA ARG A 186 -10.21 -12.14 -1.74
C ARG A 186 -10.91 -11.57 -0.51
N GLY A 187 -10.90 -12.32 0.59
CA GLY A 187 -11.46 -11.87 1.87
C GLY A 187 -13.00 -11.78 1.86
N GLY A 188 -13.67 -12.69 1.16
CA GLY A 188 -15.13 -12.85 1.21
C GLY A 188 -15.94 -11.83 0.42
N ARG A 189 -15.30 -11.04 -0.47
CA ARG A 189 -16.00 -10.10 -1.36
C ARG A 189 -15.57 -10.29 -2.81
N PRO A 190 -16.44 -9.94 -3.78
CA PRO A 190 -16.08 -9.94 -5.19
C PRO A 190 -14.97 -8.93 -5.49
N LYS A 191 -14.33 -9.12 -6.64
CA LYS A 191 -13.35 -8.19 -7.20
C LYS A 191 -13.96 -6.79 -7.36
N ASP A 192 -13.24 -5.78 -6.90
CA ASP A 192 -13.61 -4.36 -7.02
C ASP A 192 -12.40 -3.54 -7.46
N GLU A 193 -12.26 -3.35 -8.77
CA GLU A 193 -11.15 -2.61 -9.36
C GLU A 193 -11.24 -1.10 -9.12
N VAL A 194 -12.45 -0.56 -8.97
CA VAL A 194 -12.68 0.88 -8.76
C VAL A 194 -12.19 1.27 -7.36
N GLU A 195 -12.63 0.53 -6.36
CA GLU A 195 -12.21 0.80 -4.98
C GLU A 195 -10.72 0.43 -4.78
N ALA A 196 -10.24 -0.65 -5.42
CA ALA A 196 -8.82 -0.99 -5.42
C ALA A 196 -7.98 0.17 -5.97
N ARG A 197 -8.35 0.75 -7.12
CA ARG A 197 -7.65 1.90 -7.71
C ARG A 197 -7.69 3.13 -6.81
N ARG A 198 -8.82 3.40 -6.15
CA ARG A 198 -8.95 4.51 -5.20
C ARG A 198 -7.96 4.35 -4.02
N LEU A 199 -7.92 3.17 -3.41
CA LEU A 199 -7.04 2.88 -2.26
C LEU A 199 -5.56 2.90 -2.64
N VAL A 200 -5.20 2.28 -3.78
CA VAL A 200 -3.83 2.36 -4.31
C VAL A 200 -3.43 3.81 -4.57
N GLY A 201 -4.36 4.64 -5.07
CA GLY A 201 -4.15 6.08 -5.26
C GLY A 201 -3.79 6.81 -3.96
N LEU A 202 -4.49 6.50 -2.86
CA LEU A 202 -4.20 7.08 -1.54
C LEU A 202 -2.82 6.65 -1.04
N ALA A 203 -2.47 5.37 -1.16
CA ALA A 203 -1.15 4.88 -0.77
C ALA A 203 -0.02 5.45 -1.64
N ALA A 204 -0.24 5.56 -2.96
CA ALA A 204 0.72 6.15 -3.90
C ALA A 204 0.99 7.63 -3.62
N ALA A 205 -0.05 8.40 -3.26
CA ALA A 205 0.07 9.80 -2.87
C ALA A 205 0.91 9.99 -1.59
N GLN A 206 0.94 9.00 -0.70
CA GLN A 206 1.80 8.97 0.47
C GLN A 206 3.24 8.51 0.16
N GLY A 207 3.57 8.24 -1.11
CA GLY A 207 4.90 7.86 -1.53
C GLY A 207 5.19 6.34 -1.48
N HIS A 208 4.21 5.48 -1.21
CA HIS A 208 4.42 4.03 -1.16
C HIS A 208 4.81 3.48 -2.54
N ALA A 209 6.03 2.96 -2.68
CA ALA A 209 6.61 2.58 -3.97
C ALA A 209 5.82 1.48 -4.71
N ASP A 210 5.41 0.41 -3.99
CA ASP A 210 4.63 -0.68 -4.58
C ASP A 210 3.25 -0.18 -5.04
N ALA A 211 2.64 0.75 -4.28
CA ALA A 211 1.37 1.35 -4.66
C ALA A 211 1.51 2.26 -5.89
N GLN A 212 2.59 3.05 -5.99
CA GLN A 212 2.87 3.84 -7.19
C GLN A 212 3.03 2.94 -8.42
N GLY A 213 3.76 1.82 -8.30
CA GLY A 213 3.93 0.83 -9.36
C GLY A 213 2.61 0.16 -9.77
N LEU A 214 1.79 -0.22 -8.80
CA LEU A 214 0.49 -0.85 -9.05
C LEU A 214 -0.50 0.14 -9.67
N LEU A 215 -0.60 1.38 -9.16
CA LEU A 215 -1.45 2.41 -9.73
C LEU A 215 -1.07 2.71 -11.18
N ALA A 216 0.24 2.83 -11.46
CA ALA A 216 0.73 3.01 -12.82
C ALA A 216 0.30 1.87 -13.75
N SER A 217 0.38 0.62 -13.28
CA SER A 217 -0.10 -0.54 -14.03
C SER A 217 -1.61 -0.48 -14.29
N MET A 218 -2.40 -0.11 -13.28
CA MET A 218 -3.85 0.06 -13.42
C MET A 218 -4.20 1.17 -14.41
N LEU A 219 -3.45 2.26 -14.42
CA LEU A 219 -3.63 3.37 -15.37
C LEU A 219 -3.29 2.96 -16.81
N VAL A 220 -2.24 2.19 -17.05
CA VAL A 220 -1.89 1.67 -18.38
C VAL A 220 -2.97 0.73 -18.90
N LEU A 221 -3.49 -0.14 -18.06
CA LEU A 221 -4.48 -1.16 -18.45
C LEU A 221 -5.92 -0.61 -18.47
N GLY A 222 -6.19 0.50 -17.77
CA GLY A 222 -7.54 1.05 -17.62
C GLY A 222 -8.37 0.29 -16.58
N LEU A 223 -7.73 -0.34 -15.60
CA LEU A 223 -8.40 -1.06 -14.53
C LEU A 223 -8.99 -0.09 -13.49
N GLY A 224 -10.26 -0.27 -13.18
CA GLY A 224 -10.97 0.59 -12.24
C GLY A 224 -11.19 2.03 -12.71
N GLY A 225 -11.01 2.34 -14.02
CA GLY A 225 -11.25 3.67 -14.58
C GLY A 225 -10.50 3.91 -15.91
N PRO A 226 -10.51 5.13 -16.42
CA PRO A 226 -9.89 5.45 -17.71
C PRO A 226 -8.38 5.22 -17.69
N LYS A 227 -7.83 4.91 -18.89
CA LYS A 227 -6.37 4.84 -19.09
C LYS A 227 -5.75 6.23 -19.00
N ASP A 228 -4.58 6.30 -18.40
CA ASP A 228 -3.74 7.50 -18.36
C ASP A 228 -2.26 7.07 -18.37
N GLU A 229 -1.71 6.95 -19.57
CA GLU A 229 -0.32 6.54 -19.73
C GLU A 229 0.68 7.62 -19.31
N VAL A 230 0.30 8.91 -19.35
CA VAL A 230 1.17 10.02 -18.94
C VAL A 230 1.40 9.97 -17.43
N GLU A 231 0.32 9.86 -16.66
CA GLU A 231 0.40 9.73 -15.21
C GLU A 231 1.03 8.39 -14.82
N ALA A 232 0.76 7.31 -15.55
CA ALA A 232 1.42 6.02 -15.33
C ALA A 232 2.94 6.11 -15.46
N ARG A 233 3.44 6.80 -16.51
CA ARG A 233 4.88 7.02 -16.69
C ARG A 233 5.50 7.82 -15.55
N ARG A 234 4.79 8.84 -15.07
CA ARG A 234 5.22 9.66 -13.92
C ARG A 234 5.34 8.82 -12.64
N LEU A 235 4.32 8.00 -12.36
CA LEU A 235 4.27 7.14 -11.18
C LEU A 235 5.32 6.03 -11.22
N TYR A 236 5.52 5.38 -12.40
CA TYR A 236 6.64 4.44 -12.55
C TYR A 236 7.98 5.12 -12.32
N GLY A 237 8.15 6.39 -12.75
CA GLY A 237 9.35 7.17 -12.46
C GLY A 237 9.60 7.36 -10.97
N LEU A 238 8.56 7.69 -10.21
CA LEU A 238 8.66 7.84 -8.74
C LEU A 238 9.01 6.52 -8.04
N ALA A 239 8.33 5.43 -8.41
CA ALA A 239 8.62 4.11 -7.85
C ALA A 239 10.02 3.60 -8.25
N ALA A 240 10.44 3.82 -9.50
CA ALA A 240 11.77 3.45 -10.00
C ALA A 240 12.89 4.19 -9.27
N ALA A 241 12.70 5.47 -8.95
CA ALA A 241 13.64 6.28 -8.17
C ALA A 241 13.79 5.76 -6.72
N GLN A 242 12.75 5.12 -6.19
CA GLN A 242 12.79 4.45 -4.89
C GLN A 242 13.38 3.02 -4.96
N GLY A 243 13.83 2.59 -6.15
CA GLY A 243 14.45 1.28 -6.34
C GLY A 243 13.48 0.14 -6.66
N HIS A 244 12.19 0.39 -6.89
CA HIS A 244 11.20 -0.66 -7.18
C HIS A 244 11.47 -1.32 -8.54
N ALA A 245 11.96 -2.57 -8.54
CA ALA A 245 12.45 -3.27 -9.74
C ALA A 245 11.37 -3.45 -10.83
N GLY A 246 10.12 -3.74 -10.45
CA GLY A 246 9.00 -3.83 -11.38
C GLY A 246 8.71 -2.52 -12.11
N ALA A 247 8.77 -1.39 -11.38
CA ALA A 247 8.58 -0.07 -11.95
C ALA A 247 9.75 0.35 -12.86
N GLN A 248 10.99 0.04 -12.47
CA GLN A 248 12.17 0.23 -13.33
C GLN A 248 12.02 -0.51 -14.66
N CYS A 249 11.58 -1.77 -14.62
CA CYS A 249 11.34 -2.58 -15.80
C CYS A 249 10.20 -2.02 -16.68
N SER A 250 9.08 -1.62 -16.05
CA SER A 250 7.91 -1.08 -16.76
C SER A 250 8.20 0.29 -17.40
N LEU A 251 8.88 1.19 -16.66
CA LEU A 251 9.32 2.49 -17.17
C LEU A 251 10.27 2.32 -18.35
N ALA A 252 11.23 1.40 -18.25
CA ALA A 252 12.13 1.09 -19.34
C ALA A 252 11.39 0.63 -20.60
N GLY A 253 10.36 -0.20 -20.45
CA GLY A 253 9.48 -0.59 -21.54
C GLY A 253 8.79 0.60 -22.20
N MET A 254 8.26 1.55 -21.41
CA MET A 254 7.63 2.77 -21.92
C MET A 254 8.63 3.67 -22.65
N LEU A 255 9.86 3.80 -22.13
CA LEU A 255 10.95 4.57 -22.75
C LEU A 255 11.41 3.97 -24.09
N LEU A 256 11.50 2.64 -24.20
CA LEU A 256 11.85 1.94 -25.45
C LEU A 256 10.78 2.10 -26.52
N ASN A 257 9.50 2.05 -26.14
CA ASN A 257 8.38 2.15 -27.07
C ASN A 257 8.02 3.61 -27.43
N GLY A 258 8.41 4.58 -26.58
CA GLY A 258 7.98 5.96 -26.69
C GLY A 258 6.53 6.18 -26.22
N SER A 259 6.03 5.32 -25.34
CA SER A 259 4.70 5.48 -24.76
C SER A 259 4.65 6.69 -23.86
N SER A 260 3.74 7.62 -24.18
CA SER A 260 3.49 8.86 -23.41
C SER A 260 4.71 9.77 -23.26
N GLY A 261 5.58 9.80 -24.28
CA GLY A 261 6.73 10.71 -24.32
C GLY A 261 7.84 10.22 -25.25
N PRO A 262 8.94 10.97 -25.34
CA PRO A 262 10.04 10.60 -26.22
C PRO A 262 10.66 9.27 -25.82
N LYS A 263 11.18 8.55 -26.83
CA LYS A 263 12.03 7.38 -26.60
C LYS A 263 13.34 7.80 -25.96
N ASP A 264 13.79 7.02 -24.99
CA ASP A 264 15.10 7.16 -24.36
C ASP A 264 15.70 5.77 -24.12
N GLU A 265 16.47 5.29 -25.08
CA GLU A 265 17.08 3.98 -24.99
C GLU A 265 18.20 3.91 -23.95
N VAL A 266 18.88 5.03 -23.69
CA VAL A 266 19.99 5.09 -22.74
C VAL A 266 19.46 4.90 -21.32
N GLU A 267 18.46 5.69 -20.95
CA GLU A 267 17.83 5.57 -19.64
C GLU A 267 17.07 4.23 -19.49
N ALA A 268 16.45 3.75 -20.55
CA ALA A 268 15.81 2.43 -20.53
C ALA A 268 16.78 1.31 -20.20
N ARG A 269 17.98 1.33 -20.82
CA ARG A 269 19.03 0.34 -20.54
C ARG A 269 19.54 0.43 -19.11
N ARG A 270 19.76 1.65 -18.60
CA ARG A 270 20.15 1.89 -17.20
C ARG A 270 19.13 1.29 -16.22
N LEU A 271 17.86 1.58 -16.43
CA LEU A 271 16.77 1.06 -15.57
C LEU A 271 16.64 -0.46 -15.64
N LEU A 272 16.77 -1.04 -16.84
CA LEU A 272 16.80 -2.50 -17.01
C LEU A 272 17.99 -3.14 -16.29
N GLY A 273 19.16 -2.50 -16.30
CA GLY A 273 20.34 -2.94 -15.56
C GLY A 273 20.08 -2.99 -14.06
N LEU A 274 19.48 -1.92 -13.49
CA LEU A 274 19.12 -1.87 -12.08
C LEU A 274 18.10 -2.95 -11.69
N ALA A 275 17.04 -3.13 -12.50
CA ALA A 275 16.04 -4.18 -12.26
C ALA A 275 16.61 -5.59 -12.42
N PHE A 276 17.55 -5.78 -13.36
CA PHE A 276 18.26 -7.04 -13.57
C PHE A 276 19.13 -7.40 -12.36
N ALA A 277 19.90 -6.46 -11.84
CA ALA A 277 20.74 -6.64 -10.65
C ALA A 277 19.92 -7.05 -9.42
N GLN A 278 18.66 -6.60 -9.33
CA GLN A 278 17.72 -7.03 -8.30
C GLN A 278 17.06 -8.40 -8.58
N GLY A 279 17.42 -9.06 -9.69
CA GLY A 279 16.86 -10.37 -10.05
C GLY A 279 15.47 -10.33 -10.68
N HIS A 280 14.99 -9.17 -11.15
CA HIS A 280 13.64 -9.04 -11.70
C HIS A 280 13.50 -9.83 -13.01
N ALA A 281 12.64 -10.87 -13.03
CA ALA A 281 12.51 -11.81 -14.15
C ALA A 281 12.13 -11.13 -15.48
N GLY A 282 11.25 -10.11 -15.45
CA GLY A 282 10.88 -9.33 -16.63
C GLY A 282 12.05 -8.57 -17.24
N ALA A 283 12.91 -7.96 -16.40
CA ALA A 283 14.11 -7.27 -16.85
C ALA A 283 15.13 -8.27 -17.46
N GLN A 284 15.33 -9.42 -16.81
CA GLN A 284 16.18 -10.50 -17.34
C GLN A 284 15.71 -10.96 -18.73
N ALA A 285 14.40 -11.16 -18.91
CA ALA A 285 13.83 -11.55 -20.19
C ALA A 285 14.01 -10.48 -21.28
N ILE A 286 13.83 -9.19 -20.93
CA ILE A 286 14.01 -8.08 -21.88
C ILE A 286 15.49 -7.96 -22.28
N VAL A 287 16.40 -7.97 -21.33
CA VAL A 287 17.86 -7.91 -21.57
C VAL A 287 18.30 -9.07 -22.43
N ALA A 288 17.91 -10.31 -22.12
CA ALA A 288 18.21 -11.49 -22.93
C ALA A 288 17.71 -11.36 -24.38
N ARG A 289 16.50 -10.80 -24.56
CA ARG A 289 15.94 -10.54 -25.88
C ARG A 289 16.73 -9.46 -26.63
N MET A 290 17.16 -8.39 -25.97
CA MET A 290 17.99 -7.35 -26.57
C MET A 290 19.34 -7.92 -27.04
N HIS A 291 19.99 -8.76 -26.23
CA HIS A 291 21.23 -9.45 -26.62
C HIS A 291 21.05 -10.36 -27.84
N LYS A 292 19.93 -11.11 -27.88
CA LYS A 292 19.60 -11.98 -29.02
C LYS A 292 19.42 -11.18 -30.32
N TYR A 293 18.72 -10.03 -30.26
CA TYR A 293 18.54 -9.16 -31.42
C TYR A 293 19.85 -8.52 -31.88
N ALA A 294 20.69 -8.07 -30.93
CA ALA A 294 22.01 -7.53 -31.23
C ALA A 294 22.92 -8.58 -31.90
N ALA A 295 22.93 -9.85 -31.42
CA ALA A 295 23.65 -10.94 -32.01
C ALA A 295 23.17 -11.27 -33.43
N HIS A 296 21.84 -11.32 -33.64
CA HIS A 296 21.28 -11.59 -34.96
C HIS A 296 21.54 -10.45 -35.95
N GLY A 297 21.51 -9.20 -35.49
CA GLY A 297 21.91 -8.04 -36.30
C GLY A 297 23.37 -8.09 -36.73
N ARG A 298 24.30 -8.48 -35.85
CA ARG A 298 25.71 -8.70 -36.15
C ARG A 298 25.88 -9.80 -37.19
N GLN A 299 25.26 -10.97 -37.02
CA GLN A 299 25.33 -12.08 -38.00
C GLN A 299 24.78 -11.68 -39.37
N LYS A 300 23.71 -10.87 -39.43
CA LYS A 300 23.18 -10.38 -40.69
C LYS A 300 24.14 -9.42 -41.41
N LEU A 301 24.77 -8.52 -40.67
CA LEU A 301 25.77 -7.59 -41.21
C LEU A 301 27.03 -8.32 -41.70
N GLU A 302 27.48 -9.33 -40.94
CA GLU A 302 28.62 -10.21 -41.35
C GLU A 302 28.28 -11.01 -42.59
N ALA A 303 27.07 -11.57 -42.69
CA ALA A 303 26.60 -12.28 -43.89
C ALA A 303 26.44 -11.36 -45.10
N GLU A 304 26.03 -10.09 -44.91
CA GLU A 304 25.98 -9.10 -45.98
C GLU A 304 27.41 -8.65 -46.41
N ALA A 305 28.34 -8.51 -45.48
CA ALA A 305 29.74 -8.19 -45.78
C ALA A 305 30.46 -9.33 -46.53
N GLN A 306 30.08 -10.59 -46.32
CA GLN A 306 30.63 -11.78 -46.97
C GLN A 306 29.99 -12.07 -48.35
N ARG A 307 28.92 -11.36 -48.76
CA ARG A 307 28.35 -11.54 -50.10
C ARG A 307 29.36 -11.10 -51.16
N PRO A 308 29.73 -11.97 -52.14
CA PRO A 308 30.65 -11.60 -53.22
C PRO A 308 30.05 -10.42 -53.99
N ARG A 309 30.79 -9.31 -54.05
CA ARG A 309 30.44 -8.13 -54.87
C ARG A 309 30.42 -8.59 -56.34
N VAL A 310 29.26 -8.88 -56.89
CA VAL A 310 29.08 -9.01 -58.34
C VAL A 310 29.26 -7.62 -58.93
N THR A 311 30.44 -7.34 -59.43
CA THR A 311 30.79 -6.13 -60.16
C THR A 311 30.00 -6.10 -61.47
N LYS A 312 28.84 -5.48 -61.48
CA LYS A 312 28.25 -4.88 -62.69
C LYS A 312 28.53 -3.39 -62.67
N ALA A 313 29.47 -3.01 -63.50
CA ALA A 313 29.79 -1.63 -63.77
C ALA A 313 28.55 -0.85 -64.15
N ARG A 314 28.15 0.16 -63.33
CA ARG A 314 27.39 1.30 -63.74
C ARG A 314 28.04 2.54 -63.09
N LYS A 315 28.74 3.32 -63.89
CA LYS A 315 29.18 4.65 -63.55
C LYS A 315 27.94 5.50 -63.19
N GLY A 316 27.95 6.12 -61.98
CA GLY A 316 27.00 7.18 -61.61
C GLY A 316 26.29 7.08 -60.29
N ALA A 317 26.88 6.43 -59.25
CA ALA A 317 26.25 6.40 -57.91
C ALA A 317 27.33 6.35 -56.78
N SER A 318 28.43 7.13 -56.94
CA SER A 318 29.61 7.01 -56.06
C SER A 318 29.55 7.90 -54.78
N GLU A 319 28.63 8.82 -54.68
CA GLU A 319 28.60 9.72 -53.50
C GLU A 319 27.56 9.35 -52.42
N ASN A 320 26.52 8.60 -52.79
CA ASN A 320 25.50 8.16 -51.78
C ASN A 320 25.84 6.84 -51.11
N ALA A 321 26.78 6.04 -51.67
CA ALA A 321 27.16 4.78 -51.09
C ALA A 321 28.24 4.91 -50.00
N THR A 322 29.09 5.92 -50.09
CA THR A 322 30.10 6.23 -49.06
C THR A 322 29.47 6.76 -47.79
N ALA A 323 28.49 7.68 -47.87
CA ALA A 323 27.78 8.21 -46.73
C ALA A 323 26.99 7.11 -45.97
N GLN A 324 26.35 6.16 -46.67
CA GLN A 324 25.62 5.05 -46.03
C GLN A 324 26.57 4.01 -45.39
N VAL A 325 27.77 3.84 -45.87
CA VAL A 325 28.78 2.94 -45.27
C VAL A 325 29.43 3.60 -44.05
N GLU A 326 29.63 4.92 -44.06
CA GLU A 326 30.11 5.68 -42.92
C GLU A 326 29.09 5.77 -41.79
N ASP A 327 27.80 5.94 -42.11
CA ASP A 327 26.71 5.87 -41.12
C ASP A 327 26.55 4.48 -40.52
N ALA A 328 26.68 3.42 -41.30
CA ALA A 328 26.64 2.05 -40.82
C ALA A 328 27.85 1.70 -39.94
N ALA A 329 29.03 2.19 -40.30
CA ALA A 329 30.24 2.00 -39.50
C ALA A 329 30.20 2.84 -38.18
N ALA A 330 29.64 4.04 -38.22
CA ALA A 330 29.45 4.88 -37.05
C ALA A 330 28.40 4.23 -36.08
N LEU A 331 27.34 3.66 -36.63
CA LEU A 331 26.32 2.93 -35.84
C LEU A 331 26.89 1.65 -35.20
N ALA A 332 27.72 0.90 -35.95
CA ALA A 332 28.40 -0.30 -35.44
C ALA A 332 29.44 0.06 -34.36
N ALA A 333 30.18 1.16 -34.54
CA ALA A 333 31.12 1.66 -33.54
C ALA A 333 30.40 2.19 -32.25
N ALA A 334 29.24 2.80 -32.41
CA ALA A 334 28.42 3.22 -31.28
C ALA A 334 27.84 2.01 -30.51
N ALA A 335 27.41 0.97 -31.23
CA ALA A 335 26.95 -0.28 -30.62
C ALA A 335 28.08 -1.01 -29.87
N ALA A 336 29.27 -1.06 -30.45
CA ALA A 336 30.45 -1.69 -29.81
C ALA A 336 30.89 -0.94 -28.55
N ARG A 337 30.81 0.42 -28.55
CA ARG A 337 31.09 1.24 -27.35
C ARG A 337 30.05 1.02 -26.25
N ALA A 338 28.77 0.88 -26.61
CA ALA A 338 27.71 0.57 -25.66
C ALA A 338 27.84 -0.84 -25.04
N ASP A 339 28.26 -1.82 -25.85
CA ASP A 339 28.55 -3.19 -25.38
C ASP A 339 29.78 -3.21 -24.45
N ALA A 340 30.84 -2.44 -24.78
CA ALA A 340 32.03 -2.30 -23.94
C ALA A 340 31.73 -1.62 -22.60
N ALA A 341 30.93 -0.55 -22.62
CA ALA A 341 30.52 0.15 -21.40
C ALA A 341 29.61 -0.71 -20.51
N MET A 342 28.75 -1.55 -21.11
CA MET A 342 27.94 -2.51 -20.37
C MET A 342 28.79 -3.64 -19.77
N ALA A 343 29.81 -4.13 -20.50
CA ALA A 343 30.74 -5.15 -20.00
C ALA A 343 31.61 -4.60 -18.85
N GLU A 344 31.98 -3.32 -18.91
CA GLU A 344 32.75 -2.63 -17.88
C GLU A 344 31.92 -2.43 -16.59
N LEU A 345 30.65 -2.03 -16.72
CA LEU A 345 29.71 -1.93 -15.59
C LEU A 345 29.44 -3.29 -14.93
N LEU A 346 29.28 -4.36 -15.73
CA LEU A 346 29.08 -5.71 -15.21
C LEU A 346 30.35 -6.24 -14.53
N ALA A 347 31.54 -5.88 -15.03
CA ALA A 347 32.83 -6.24 -14.43
C ALA A 347 33.09 -5.47 -13.12
N GLU A 348 32.64 -4.22 -13.00
CA GLU A 348 32.68 -3.44 -11.75
C GLU A 348 31.74 -4.04 -10.70
N GLU A 349 30.50 -4.42 -11.08
CA GLU A 349 29.55 -5.07 -10.17
C GLU A 349 30.00 -6.47 -9.73
N ASP A 350 30.57 -7.27 -10.62
CA ASP A 350 31.16 -8.57 -10.26
C ASP A 350 32.34 -8.39 -9.30
N SER A 351 33.17 -7.37 -9.50
CA SER A 351 34.27 -6.99 -8.60
C SER A 351 33.76 -6.55 -7.22
N GLU A 352 32.66 -5.80 -7.15
CA GLU A 352 32.03 -5.41 -5.88
C GLU A 352 31.32 -6.60 -5.20
N ALA A 353 30.64 -7.45 -5.98
CA ALA A 353 30.02 -8.67 -5.49
C ALA A 353 31.06 -9.69 -4.98
N GLU A 354 32.23 -9.77 -5.62
CA GLU A 354 33.35 -10.62 -5.19
C GLU A 354 34.03 -10.07 -3.92
N LYS A 355 34.16 -8.74 -3.81
CA LYS A 355 34.59 -8.06 -2.57
C LYS A 355 33.61 -8.28 -1.41
N ALA A 356 32.31 -8.30 -1.70
CA ALA A 356 31.27 -8.60 -0.70
C ALA A 356 31.25 -10.08 -0.32
N ARG A 357 31.49 -11.01 -1.29
CA ARG A 357 31.62 -12.46 -1.04
C ARG A 357 32.90 -12.79 -0.28
N SER A 358 34.01 -12.13 -0.56
CA SER A 358 35.28 -12.33 0.17
C SER A 358 35.19 -11.86 1.63
N LYS A 359 34.41 -10.82 1.91
CA LYS A 359 34.10 -10.41 3.30
C LYS A 359 33.19 -11.42 4.04
N LYS A 360 32.24 -12.07 3.33
CA LYS A 360 31.41 -13.16 3.89
C LYS A 360 32.14 -14.50 3.97
N GLY A 361 33.10 -14.78 3.07
CA GLY A 361 33.87 -16.04 3.03
C GLY A 361 34.85 -16.20 4.18
N LYS A 362 35.33 -15.11 4.81
CA LYS A 362 36.20 -15.19 6.00
C LYS A 362 35.46 -15.54 7.28
N ALA A 363 34.13 -15.48 7.29
CA ALA A 363 33.31 -15.88 8.44
C ALA A 363 32.85 -17.36 8.41
N ASN A 364 32.95 -18.08 7.29
CA ASN A 364 32.42 -19.45 7.12
C ASN A 364 33.44 -20.53 6.80
N ALA A 365 34.74 -20.25 6.89
CA ALA A 365 35.82 -21.23 6.62
C ALA A 365 36.18 -22.13 7.82
N LYS A 366 35.19 -22.45 8.68
CA LYS A 366 35.40 -23.36 9.82
C LYS A 366 34.28 -24.38 9.99
N LYS A 367 33.82 -25.01 8.90
CA LYS A 367 33.05 -26.29 8.92
C LYS A 367 32.80 -26.78 7.49
N LYS A 368 33.59 -27.72 7.01
CA LYS A 368 33.26 -28.98 6.37
C LYS A 368 34.46 -29.51 5.57
N ALA A 369 35.12 -30.47 6.15
CA ALA A 369 35.84 -31.50 5.44
C ALA A 369 34.92 -32.73 5.36
N ASP A 370 35.15 -33.55 4.31
CA ASP A 370 34.74 -34.93 4.00
C ASP A 370 33.65 -35.08 2.91
N ALA A 371 34.12 -35.35 1.76
CA ALA A 371 34.37 -36.53 0.88
C ALA A 371 33.12 -37.12 0.18
N PRO A 372 33.26 -38.02 -0.83
CA PRO A 372 34.22 -38.16 -1.91
C PRO A 372 33.60 -38.26 -3.35
N THR A 373 34.47 -38.17 -4.31
CA THR A 373 34.36 -38.41 -5.76
C THR A 373 33.95 -39.82 -6.18
N VAL A 374 33.22 -39.99 -7.27
CA VAL A 374 33.41 -41.10 -8.24
C VAL A 374 33.26 -40.58 -9.66
N ALA A 375 34.23 -41.02 -10.45
CA ALA A 375 34.47 -40.66 -11.84
C ALA A 375 33.96 -41.73 -12.83
N SER A 376 33.71 -41.26 -14.06
CA SER A 376 34.05 -41.91 -15.32
C SER A 376 33.32 -43.19 -15.77
N ALA A 377 32.77 -43.16 -16.97
CA ALA A 377 33.17 -44.08 -18.07
C ALA A 377 32.61 -43.61 -19.42
N LYS A 378 33.52 -43.64 -20.36
CA LYS A 378 33.40 -43.31 -21.78
C LYS A 378 32.94 -44.52 -22.62
N SER A 379 32.34 -44.22 -23.78
CA SER A 379 32.84 -44.66 -25.10
C SER A 379 32.11 -45.79 -25.84
N SER A 380 31.82 -45.44 -27.08
CA SER A 380 31.85 -46.27 -28.32
C SER A 380 30.67 -47.20 -28.62
N VAL A 381 30.01 -46.93 -29.72
CA VAL A 381 30.04 -47.74 -30.96
C VAL A 381 29.43 -46.89 -32.10
N GLU A 382 30.32 -46.53 -33.04
CA GLU A 382 29.99 -46.07 -34.38
C GLU A 382 29.94 -47.26 -35.36
N HIS A 383 29.24 -47.06 -36.45
CA HIS A 383 29.28 -47.78 -37.73
C HIS A 383 28.56 -49.14 -37.84
N ALA A 384 27.48 -49.03 -38.54
CA ALA A 384 27.13 -49.80 -39.76
C ALA A 384 25.64 -49.87 -39.98
N VAL A 385 25.17 -49.25 -41.02
CA VAL A 385 24.16 -49.70 -42.00
C VAL A 385 23.67 -48.50 -42.80
N GLU A 386 24.47 -48.06 -43.71
CA GLU A 386 24.01 -47.37 -44.92
C GLU A 386 23.98 -48.44 -46.01
N VAL A 387 22.87 -48.62 -46.66
CA VAL A 387 22.67 -49.10 -48.07
C VAL A 387 21.31 -49.81 -48.32
N ASN A 388 20.28 -49.70 -47.47
CA ASN A 388 19.01 -50.33 -47.87
C ASN A 388 17.74 -49.46 -47.67
N ALA A 389 17.90 -48.13 -47.69
CA ALA A 389 16.79 -47.22 -47.36
C ALA A 389 16.19 -46.48 -48.57
N ALA A 390 16.69 -46.62 -49.80
CA ALA A 390 16.24 -45.76 -50.92
C ALA A 390 14.99 -46.26 -51.69
N VAL A 391 14.60 -47.51 -51.57
CA VAL A 391 13.46 -48.08 -52.36
C VAL A 391 12.16 -48.14 -51.53
N LEU A 392 12.23 -48.11 -50.20
CA LEU A 392 11.05 -48.07 -49.34
C LEU A 392 10.55 -46.64 -49.00
N ALA A 393 11.31 -45.62 -49.32
CA ALA A 393 10.99 -44.22 -49.02
C ALA A 393 9.89 -43.62 -49.92
N GLY A 394 9.83 -44.06 -51.18
CA GLY A 394 8.85 -43.50 -52.16
C GLY A 394 7.38 -43.91 -51.93
N ALA A 395 7.16 -45.12 -51.43
CA ALA A 395 5.79 -45.61 -51.14
C ALA A 395 5.26 -45.07 -49.79
N LYS A 396 6.16 -44.86 -48.79
CA LYS A 396 5.80 -44.27 -47.49
C LYS A 396 5.46 -42.76 -47.59
N MET A 397 6.10 -42.06 -48.54
CA MET A 397 5.84 -40.62 -48.73
C MET A 397 4.42 -40.32 -49.29
N LYS A 398 3.93 -41.14 -50.24
CA LYS A 398 2.55 -40.96 -50.76
C LYS A 398 1.46 -41.31 -49.73
N ALA A 399 1.63 -42.33 -48.94
CA ALA A 399 0.71 -42.71 -47.87
C ALA A 399 0.68 -41.67 -46.73
N LYS A 400 1.85 -41.09 -46.40
CA LYS A 400 1.98 -40.04 -45.37
C LYS A 400 1.38 -38.71 -45.81
N ALA A 401 1.43 -38.37 -47.10
CA ALA A 401 0.81 -37.17 -47.64
C ALA A 401 -0.72 -37.28 -47.67
N GLN A 402 -1.30 -38.43 -47.96
CA GLN A 402 -2.75 -38.65 -47.92
C GLN A 402 -3.30 -38.74 -46.50
N ALA A 403 -2.55 -39.30 -45.55
CA ALA A 403 -2.91 -39.29 -44.12
C ALA A 403 -2.80 -37.88 -43.53
N GLY A 404 -1.79 -37.10 -43.93
CA GLY A 404 -1.62 -35.70 -43.50
C GLY A 404 -2.76 -34.79 -43.98
N ALA A 405 -3.24 -34.97 -45.23
CA ALA A 405 -4.36 -34.18 -45.77
C ALA A 405 -5.69 -34.49 -45.02
N LYS A 406 -5.96 -35.77 -44.72
CA LYS A 406 -7.14 -36.15 -43.92
C LYS A 406 -7.06 -35.69 -42.46
N ALA A 407 -5.85 -35.68 -41.87
CA ALA A 407 -5.65 -35.15 -40.52
C ALA A 407 -5.80 -33.62 -40.45
N ALA A 408 -5.36 -32.90 -41.51
CA ALA A 408 -5.51 -31.45 -41.60
C ALA A 408 -6.99 -31.02 -41.68
N THR A 409 -7.80 -31.72 -42.51
CA THR A 409 -9.24 -31.42 -42.61
C THR A 409 -10.01 -31.78 -41.34
N ALA A 410 -9.62 -32.83 -40.62
CA ALA A 410 -10.20 -33.17 -39.32
C ALA A 410 -9.85 -32.15 -38.24
N ALA A 411 -8.57 -31.71 -38.20
CA ALA A 411 -8.11 -30.69 -37.28
C ALA A 411 -8.77 -29.32 -37.50
N GLU A 412 -9.02 -28.97 -38.78
CA GLU A 412 -9.72 -27.73 -39.16
C GLU A 412 -11.22 -27.76 -38.77
N ALA A 413 -11.87 -28.93 -38.92
CA ALA A 413 -13.25 -29.12 -38.48
C ALA A 413 -13.36 -29.07 -36.95
N GLU A 414 -12.40 -29.67 -36.21
CA GLU A 414 -12.35 -29.63 -34.75
C GLU A 414 -12.04 -28.22 -34.22
N ALA A 415 -11.14 -27.48 -34.88
CA ALA A 415 -10.85 -26.09 -34.53
C ALA A 415 -12.06 -25.18 -34.71
N LYS A 416 -12.83 -25.41 -35.80
CA LYS A 416 -14.08 -24.66 -36.09
C LYS A 416 -15.20 -24.98 -35.09
N ALA A 417 -15.30 -26.25 -34.67
CA ALA A 417 -16.23 -26.66 -33.61
C ALA A 417 -15.87 -26.08 -32.23
N ARG A 418 -14.57 -26.05 -31.89
CA ARG A 418 -14.09 -25.41 -30.66
C ARG A 418 -14.30 -23.90 -30.66
N ALA A 419 -14.10 -23.24 -31.80
CA ALA A 419 -14.33 -21.81 -31.93
C ALA A 419 -15.84 -21.47 -31.77
N ALA A 420 -16.74 -22.29 -32.34
CA ALA A 420 -18.18 -22.12 -32.17
C ALA A 420 -18.64 -22.33 -30.73
N ALA A 421 -18.14 -23.36 -30.05
CA ALA A 421 -18.43 -23.63 -28.65
C ALA A 421 -17.91 -22.52 -27.73
N ARG A 422 -16.76 -21.93 -28.06
CA ARG A 422 -16.20 -20.80 -27.32
C ARG A 422 -17.04 -19.53 -27.49
N ALA A 423 -17.48 -19.23 -28.72
CA ALA A 423 -18.35 -18.09 -28.97
C ALA A 423 -19.70 -18.21 -28.26
N GLU A 424 -20.27 -19.43 -28.17
CA GLU A 424 -21.50 -19.68 -27.42
C GLU A 424 -21.30 -19.53 -25.91
N ALA A 425 -20.16 -19.97 -25.38
CA ALA A 425 -19.81 -19.79 -23.96
C ALA A 425 -19.59 -18.30 -23.64
N GLU A 426 -18.92 -17.55 -24.50
CA GLU A 426 -18.72 -16.11 -24.34
C GLU A 426 -20.05 -15.32 -24.40
N ALA A 427 -20.98 -15.73 -25.30
CA ALA A 427 -22.30 -15.14 -25.36
C ALA A 427 -23.16 -15.39 -24.10
N LYS A 428 -23.08 -16.62 -23.53
CA LYS A 428 -23.74 -16.95 -22.27
C LYS A 428 -23.14 -16.21 -21.08
N ALA A 429 -21.82 -16.03 -21.06
CA ALA A 429 -21.14 -15.26 -20.03
C ALA A 429 -21.55 -13.77 -20.08
N ALA A 430 -21.59 -13.18 -21.28
CA ALA A 430 -22.03 -11.80 -21.48
C ALA A 430 -23.50 -11.57 -21.07
N GLN A 431 -24.38 -12.57 -21.31
CA GLN A 431 -25.75 -12.50 -20.83
C GLN A 431 -25.84 -12.54 -19.30
N ALA A 432 -25.08 -13.43 -18.66
CA ALA A 432 -25.04 -13.53 -17.20
C ALA A 432 -24.49 -12.25 -16.55
N GLU A 433 -23.45 -11.63 -17.13
CA GLU A 433 -22.91 -10.35 -16.68
C GLU A 433 -23.93 -9.20 -16.82
N ALA A 434 -24.71 -9.19 -17.92
CA ALA A 434 -25.76 -8.18 -18.13
C ALA A 434 -26.91 -8.32 -17.11
N GLU A 435 -27.32 -9.56 -16.79
CA GLU A 435 -28.35 -9.83 -15.79
C GLU A 435 -27.85 -9.47 -14.37
N GLU A 436 -26.59 -9.76 -14.04
CA GLU A 436 -25.98 -9.38 -12.78
C GLU A 436 -25.86 -7.85 -12.63
N HIS A 437 -25.47 -7.17 -13.71
CA HIS A 437 -25.40 -5.71 -13.72
C HIS A 437 -26.77 -5.05 -13.52
N ALA A 438 -27.82 -5.57 -14.18
CA ALA A 438 -29.19 -5.09 -14.00
C ALA A 438 -29.69 -5.32 -12.56
N ARG A 439 -29.36 -6.48 -11.96
CA ARG A 439 -29.70 -6.79 -10.57
C ARG A 439 -28.98 -5.85 -9.58
N ASN A 440 -27.70 -5.58 -9.81
CA ASN A 440 -26.92 -4.67 -8.99
C ASN A 440 -27.41 -3.22 -9.09
N GLN A 441 -27.85 -2.77 -10.28
CA GLN A 441 -28.47 -1.46 -10.46
C GLN A 441 -29.78 -1.36 -9.68
N ALA A 442 -30.66 -2.35 -9.77
CA ALA A 442 -31.92 -2.38 -9.04
C ALA A 442 -31.69 -2.38 -7.51
N GLU A 443 -30.66 -3.09 -7.01
CA GLU A 443 -30.31 -3.08 -5.60
C GLU A 443 -29.76 -1.73 -5.14
N GLN A 444 -28.97 -1.05 -5.98
CA GLN A 444 -28.45 0.29 -5.68
C GLN A 444 -29.58 1.34 -5.65
N GLU A 445 -30.54 1.25 -6.58
CA GLU A 445 -31.71 2.12 -6.60
C GLU A 445 -32.61 1.90 -5.37
N ALA A 446 -32.79 0.63 -4.96
CA ALA A 446 -33.53 0.30 -3.76
C ALA A 446 -32.83 0.84 -2.48
N LYS A 447 -31.50 0.71 -2.39
CA LYS A 447 -30.70 1.28 -1.29
C LYS A 447 -30.73 2.80 -1.28
N ALA A 448 -30.66 3.45 -2.44
CA ALA A 448 -30.74 4.91 -2.56
C ALA A 448 -32.14 5.43 -2.16
N SER A 449 -33.19 4.70 -2.54
CA SER A 449 -34.58 5.02 -2.14
C SER A 449 -34.77 4.82 -0.63
N ALA A 450 -34.26 3.73 -0.05
CA ALA A 450 -34.30 3.50 1.39
C ALA A 450 -33.49 4.55 2.18
N ALA A 451 -32.31 4.95 1.68
CA ALA A 451 -31.50 6.01 2.29
C ALA A 451 -32.20 7.39 2.23
N LYS A 452 -32.89 7.70 1.11
CA LYS A 452 -33.72 8.92 1.01
C LYS A 452 -34.89 8.88 1.98
N ALA A 453 -35.55 7.74 2.14
CA ALA A 453 -36.65 7.57 3.10
C ALA A 453 -36.15 7.68 4.56
N HIS A 454 -34.97 7.14 4.87
CA HIS A 454 -34.35 7.28 6.19
C HIS A 454 -33.94 8.72 6.49
N ALA A 455 -33.30 9.40 5.54
CA ALA A 455 -32.93 10.81 5.66
C ALA A 455 -34.15 11.73 5.77
N ALA A 456 -35.27 11.42 5.08
CA ALA A 456 -36.53 12.14 5.22
C ALA A 456 -37.16 11.92 6.61
N LYS A 457 -37.02 10.70 7.16
CA LYS A 457 -37.51 10.36 8.49
C LYS A 457 -36.66 11.00 9.61
N GLU A 458 -35.33 11.06 9.42
CA GLU A 458 -34.43 11.81 10.31
C GLU A 458 -34.66 13.33 10.21
N ALA A 459 -34.89 13.86 9.01
CA ALA A 459 -35.22 15.26 8.83
C ALA A 459 -36.56 15.63 9.50
N ALA A 460 -37.55 14.74 9.49
CA ALA A 460 -38.81 14.90 10.19
C ALA A 460 -38.66 14.78 11.71
N ALA A 461 -37.82 13.88 12.21
CA ALA A 461 -37.54 13.71 13.64
C ALA A 461 -36.81 14.92 14.27
N VAL A 462 -36.12 15.74 13.47
CA VAL A 462 -35.40 16.96 13.89
C VAL A 462 -36.37 18.18 13.94
N GLU A 463 -37.63 18.05 13.50
CA GLU A 463 -38.58 19.15 13.50
C GLU A 463 -39.26 19.36 14.86
N GLU A 464 -39.34 18.37 15.70
CA GLU A 464 -39.89 18.51 17.06
C GLU A 464 -38.81 18.93 18.05
N PRO A 465 -39.13 19.91 18.96
CA PRO A 465 -38.19 20.28 20.00
C PRO A 465 -38.02 19.13 20.99
N PRO A 466 -36.80 18.87 21.50
CA PRO A 466 -36.56 17.86 22.52
C PRO A 466 -37.49 18.04 23.74
N ASP A 467 -37.98 16.95 24.32
CA ASP A 467 -38.93 16.96 25.43
C ASP A 467 -38.51 17.84 26.61
N HIS A 468 -37.22 17.90 26.89
CA HIS A 468 -36.68 18.74 27.98
C HIS A 468 -36.67 20.25 27.67
N PHE A 469 -37.06 20.66 26.46
CA PHE A 469 -37.30 22.04 26.08
C PHE A 469 -38.79 22.41 26.21
N ILE A 470 -39.66 21.43 26.39
CA ILE A 470 -41.10 21.60 26.50
C ILE A 470 -41.48 21.74 27.97
N CYS A 471 -42.27 22.77 28.27
CA CYS A 471 -42.77 22.97 29.63
C CYS A 471 -43.83 21.89 30.00
N PRO A 472 -43.68 21.18 31.12
CA PRO A 472 -44.63 20.14 31.54
C PRO A 472 -46.04 20.66 31.86
N ILE A 473 -46.20 21.96 32.10
CA ILE A 473 -47.50 22.59 32.39
C ILE A 473 -48.20 23.05 31.12
N THR A 474 -47.46 23.74 30.22
CA THR A 474 -48.05 24.36 29.03
C THR A 474 -47.93 23.51 27.78
N HIS A 475 -47.12 22.49 27.81
CA HIS A 475 -46.75 21.65 26.65
C HIS A 475 -46.19 22.42 25.45
N ASN A 476 -45.66 23.65 25.74
CA ASN A 476 -45.03 24.49 24.73
C ASN A 476 -43.52 24.64 24.99
N LEU A 477 -42.79 25.05 23.95
CA LEU A 477 -41.38 25.37 24.05
C LEU A 477 -41.15 26.50 25.08
N MET A 478 -40.24 26.29 26.02
CA MET A 478 -39.94 27.25 27.07
C MET A 478 -39.19 28.47 26.53
N ILE A 479 -39.54 29.65 26.99
CA ILE A 479 -38.88 30.92 26.68
C ILE A 479 -38.02 31.37 27.87
N ASP A 480 -38.55 31.26 29.09
CA ASP A 480 -37.86 31.58 30.34
C ASP A 480 -37.88 30.37 31.30
N PRO A 481 -37.04 29.33 31.01
CA PRO A 481 -37.02 28.13 31.82
C PRO A 481 -36.44 28.36 33.21
N VAL A 482 -37.13 27.82 34.21
CA VAL A 482 -36.73 27.82 35.61
C VAL A 482 -36.70 26.39 36.15
N SER A 483 -35.67 26.08 36.92
CA SER A 483 -35.56 24.81 37.65
C SER A 483 -36.21 24.98 39.02
N ALA A 484 -37.03 24.02 39.41
CA ALA A 484 -37.64 23.97 40.72
C ALA A 484 -36.97 22.95 41.63
N ALA A 485 -37.19 23.04 42.93
CA ALA A 485 -36.58 22.15 43.92
C ALA A 485 -37.02 20.67 43.78
N ASP A 486 -38.05 20.40 42.96
CA ASP A 486 -38.51 19.04 42.62
C ASP A 486 -37.69 18.35 41.51
N GLY A 487 -36.66 19.03 40.99
CA GLY A 487 -35.77 18.54 39.95
C GLY A 487 -36.28 18.76 38.52
N HIS A 488 -37.46 19.38 38.33
CA HIS A 488 -38.01 19.63 37.01
C HIS A 488 -37.79 21.07 36.55
N THR A 489 -37.88 21.27 35.23
CA THR A 489 -37.77 22.60 34.61
C THR A 489 -39.13 23.01 34.01
N TYR A 490 -39.54 24.22 34.26
CA TYR A 490 -40.83 24.76 33.86
C TYR A 490 -40.65 26.13 33.17
N GLU A 491 -41.64 26.55 32.37
CA GLU A 491 -41.75 27.96 31.98
C GLU A 491 -42.06 28.80 33.22
N ARG A 492 -41.27 29.86 33.48
CA ARG A 492 -41.37 30.67 34.69
C ARG A 492 -42.81 31.13 34.97
N ARG A 493 -43.45 31.74 33.98
CA ARG A 493 -44.79 32.26 34.12
C ARG A 493 -45.81 31.18 34.47
N ALA A 494 -45.71 30.02 33.85
CA ALA A 494 -46.62 28.91 34.06
C ALA A 494 -46.52 28.30 35.47
N ILE A 495 -45.31 28.15 35.99
CA ILE A 495 -45.10 27.60 37.34
C ILE A 495 -45.44 28.63 38.43
N GLU A 496 -45.17 29.93 38.19
CA GLU A 496 -45.58 31.00 39.10
C GLU A 496 -47.10 31.11 39.18
N GLU A 497 -47.83 31.08 38.06
CA GLU A 497 -49.29 31.04 38.01
C GLU A 497 -49.87 29.80 38.70
N TRP A 498 -49.26 28.64 38.53
CA TRP A 498 -49.64 27.42 39.23
C TRP A 498 -49.51 27.54 40.73
N LEU A 499 -48.42 28.12 41.22
CA LEU A 499 -48.13 28.28 42.64
C LEU A 499 -48.96 29.35 43.34
N VAL A 500 -49.71 30.16 42.59
CA VAL A 500 -50.73 31.08 43.18
C VAL A 500 -51.89 30.28 43.79
N GLY A 501 -52.28 29.18 43.15
CA GLY A 501 -53.40 28.33 43.61
C GLY A 501 -53.00 27.04 44.30
N HIS A 502 -51.72 26.67 44.22
CA HIS A 502 -51.20 25.38 44.68
C HIS A 502 -49.90 25.57 45.45
N SER A 503 -49.64 24.76 46.44
CA SER A 503 -48.41 24.77 47.23
C SER A 503 -47.51 23.53 46.90
N THR A 504 -47.81 22.82 45.79
CA THR A 504 -47.13 21.58 45.38
C THR A 504 -46.72 21.62 43.93
N SER A 505 -45.68 20.83 43.59
CA SER A 505 -45.23 20.62 42.24
C SER A 505 -46.30 19.99 41.36
N PRO A 506 -46.48 20.46 40.11
CA PRO A 506 -47.41 19.87 39.16
C PRO A 506 -47.00 18.47 38.71
N MET A 507 -45.70 18.13 38.78
CA MET A 507 -45.15 16.84 38.31
C MET A 507 -45.02 15.80 39.44
N THR A 508 -44.54 16.23 40.60
CA THR A 508 -44.19 15.30 41.70
C THR A 508 -45.11 15.35 42.88
N GLY A 509 -45.98 16.38 42.99
CA GLY A 509 -46.80 16.61 44.15
C GLY A 509 -46.07 17.08 45.41
N ALA A 510 -44.73 17.22 45.33
CA ALA A 510 -43.91 17.68 46.45
C ALA A 510 -44.18 19.17 46.76
N GLY A 511 -44.03 19.58 48.03
CA GLY A 511 -44.19 20.98 48.43
C GLY A 511 -43.20 21.89 47.69
N LEU A 512 -43.72 22.95 47.04
CA LEU A 512 -42.92 23.85 46.22
C LEU A 512 -43.37 25.32 46.49
N LYS A 513 -42.41 26.26 46.55
CA LYS A 513 -42.65 27.69 46.77
C LYS A 513 -41.97 28.50 45.65
N ILE A 514 -42.50 29.68 45.34
CA ILE A 514 -41.95 30.59 44.31
C ILE A 514 -40.45 30.87 44.54
N LYS A 515 -40.02 31.00 45.80
CA LYS A 515 -38.63 31.25 46.18
C LYS A 515 -37.68 30.09 45.88
N ASP A 516 -38.22 28.91 45.60
CA ASP A 516 -37.48 27.69 45.28
C ASP A 516 -37.29 27.51 43.75
N LEU A 517 -37.59 28.56 42.95
CA LEU A 517 -37.44 28.61 41.50
C LEU A 517 -36.17 29.36 41.12
N PHE A 518 -35.29 28.69 40.38
CA PHE A 518 -34.02 29.23 39.93
C PHE A 518 -33.96 29.33 38.41
N PRO A 519 -33.44 30.44 37.81
CA PRO A 519 -33.29 30.53 36.35
C PRO A 519 -32.43 29.39 35.80
N ASN A 520 -32.96 28.66 34.82
CA ASN A 520 -32.18 27.61 34.16
C ASN A 520 -31.48 28.14 32.89
N HIS A 521 -30.31 28.77 33.11
CA HIS A 521 -29.52 29.37 32.04
C HIS A 521 -29.02 28.32 31.01
N THR A 522 -28.79 27.10 31.44
CA THR A 522 -28.34 25.98 30.57
C THR A 522 -29.42 25.63 29.56
N VAL A 523 -30.64 25.35 30.02
CA VAL A 523 -31.78 25.01 29.13
C VAL A 523 -32.11 26.20 28.22
N ARG A 524 -32.11 27.44 28.75
CA ARG A 524 -32.30 28.66 27.94
C ARG A 524 -31.23 28.77 26.83
N GLY A 525 -29.99 28.50 27.14
CA GLY A 525 -28.89 28.48 26.17
C GLY A 525 -29.09 27.43 25.06
N LEU A 526 -29.45 26.21 25.43
CA LEU A 526 -29.72 25.12 24.51
C LEU A 526 -30.91 25.40 23.58
N ILE A 527 -32.02 25.96 24.12
CA ILE A 527 -33.18 26.35 23.33
C ILE A 527 -32.79 27.44 22.31
N ARG A 528 -31.99 28.42 22.71
CA ARG A 528 -31.49 29.46 21.78
C ARG A 528 -30.64 28.87 20.67
N THR A 529 -29.70 28.03 21.00
CA THR A 529 -28.84 27.37 20.00
C THR A 529 -29.67 26.50 19.04
N TRP A 530 -30.67 25.80 19.53
CA TRP A 530 -31.60 25.03 18.71
C TRP A 530 -32.39 25.90 17.74
N HIS A 531 -32.89 27.10 18.19
CA HIS A 531 -33.54 28.06 17.33
C HIS A 531 -32.62 28.69 16.28
N GLU A 532 -31.37 29.00 16.64
CA GLU A 532 -30.36 29.53 15.72
C GLU A 532 -30.00 28.52 14.64
N ALA A 533 -29.84 27.26 14.99
CA ALA A 533 -29.56 26.17 14.04
C ALA A 533 -30.71 26.01 13.01
N ARG A 534 -31.96 26.28 13.39
CA ARG A 534 -33.11 26.26 12.45
C ARG A 534 -33.16 27.51 11.54
N ARG A 535 -32.71 28.68 12.00
CA ARG A 535 -32.67 29.90 11.20
C ARG A 535 -31.58 29.90 10.13
N CYS A 536 -30.49 29.17 10.34
CA CYS A 536 -29.36 29.10 9.42
C CYS A 536 -29.53 28.03 8.32
N ARG A 537 -30.62 27.26 8.27
CA ARG A 537 -30.89 26.33 7.15
C ARG A 537 -31.38 27.12 5.93
N PRO A 538 -30.72 26.95 4.75
CA PRO A 538 -31.26 27.47 3.51
C PRO A 538 -32.62 26.78 3.24
N ALA A 539 -33.64 27.54 2.87
CA ALA A 539 -34.92 27.02 2.45
C ALA A 539 -34.69 26.01 1.31
N GLY A 540 -35.12 24.76 1.51
CA GLY A 540 -35.08 23.72 0.48
C GLY A 540 -35.81 24.20 -0.78
N PRO A 541 -35.45 23.73 -1.97
CA PRO A 541 -36.07 24.17 -3.21
C PRO A 541 -37.56 23.82 -3.17
N ALA A 542 -38.39 24.89 -3.15
CA ALA A 542 -39.81 24.76 -3.32
C ALA A 542 -40.11 23.96 -4.59
N ALA A 543 -40.91 22.92 -4.44
CA ALA A 543 -41.48 22.20 -5.57
C ALA A 543 -42.16 23.20 -6.49
N ARG A 544 -41.60 23.45 -7.66
CA ARG A 544 -42.34 24.03 -8.77
C ARG A 544 -43.03 22.88 -9.48
N GLN A 545 -44.33 23.00 -9.53
CA GLN A 545 -45.25 22.23 -10.39
C GLN A 545 -44.85 22.33 -11.86
#